data_30d49f28bdf2fd95c4e848442ed96673
#
_entry.id   30d49f28bdf2fd95c4e848442ed96673
#
_cell.length_a   1.000
_cell.length_b   1.000
_cell.length_c   1.000
_cell.angle_alpha   90.00
_cell.angle_beta   90.00
_cell.angle_gamma   90.00
#
_symmetry.space_group_name_H-M   'P 1'
#
loop_
_entity.id
_entity.type
_entity.pdbx_description
1 polymer ?
#
loop_
_entity_poly.entity_id
_entity_poly.type
_entity_poly.pdbx_seq_one_letter_code
_entity_poly.pdbx_strand_id
1 'polypeptide(L)'
;MRKAAMEKKLYREQPFVIQRSASLIDDSWQDETILVQGIIDAYFIEDGKIILVDYKTDRVRKGQEQKLIDLYHVQLEDYAEALERMTGMKVKEKFIYSFTLQKEILLKK
;
A
#
# COMPACT_ATOMS: atom_id res chain seq x y z
N MET A 1 5.69 -13.50 7.97
CA MET A 1 4.67 -12.47 8.23
C MET A 1 4.31 -12.47 9.71
N ARG A 2 3.72 -11.40 10.19
CA ARG A 2 3.41 -11.24 11.61
C ARG A 2 2.43 -12.30 12.12
N LYS A 3 2.58 -12.65 13.37
CA LYS A 3 1.69 -13.58 14.06
C LYS A 3 0.22 -13.16 13.98
N ALA A 4 -0.04 -11.87 14.05
CA ALA A 4 -1.40 -11.34 13.96
C ALA A 4 -2.11 -11.74 12.66
N ALA A 5 -1.37 -11.91 11.58
CA ALA A 5 -1.96 -12.33 10.31
C ALA A 5 -2.50 -13.75 10.36
N MET A 6 -2.00 -14.58 11.28
CA MET A 6 -2.49 -15.96 11.48
C MET A 6 -3.70 -16.00 12.39
N GLU A 7 -3.79 -15.09 13.35
CA GLU A 7 -4.84 -15.07 14.36
C GLU A 7 -5.96 -14.08 14.03
N LYS A 8 -5.68 -13.10 13.19
CA LYS A 8 -6.61 -12.06 12.80
C LYS A 8 -7.08 -12.28 11.37
N LYS A 9 -8.14 -11.59 10.98
CA LYS A 9 -8.61 -11.64 9.62
C LYS A 9 -7.56 -11.04 8.68
N LEU A 10 -7.17 -11.82 7.70
CA LEU A 10 -6.31 -11.37 6.61
C LEU A 10 -7.19 -11.19 5.37
N TYR A 11 -7.18 -9.99 4.80
CA TYR A 11 -7.90 -9.67 3.58
C TYR A 11 -6.91 -9.66 2.42
N ARG A 12 -7.27 -10.31 1.33
CA ARG A 12 -6.40 -10.42 0.15
C ARG A 12 -7.13 -9.93 -1.08
N GLU A 13 -6.35 -9.43 -2.03
CA GLU A 13 -6.87 -9.04 -3.36
C GLU A 13 -8.06 -8.11 -3.23
N GLN A 14 -7.88 -7.04 -2.44
CA GLN A 14 -8.94 -6.06 -2.21
C GLN A 14 -8.95 -5.03 -3.33
N PRO A 15 -9.99 -5.03 -4.20
CA PRO A 15 -10.09 -3.99 -5.22
C PRO A 15 -10.44 -2.65 -4.60
N PHE A 16 -9.99 -1.58 -5.22
CA PHE A 16 -10.29 -0.24 -4.78
C PHE A 16 -10.42 0.72 -5.95
N VAL A 17 -11.15 1.80 -5.71
CA VAL A 17 -11.26 2.93 -6.64
C VAL A 17 -11.21 4.21 -5.79
N ILE A 18 -10.35 5.16 -6.16
CA ILE A 18 -10.31 6.47 -5.52
C ILE A 18 -10.29 7.56 -6.58
N GLN A 19 -10.79 8.73 -6.22
CA GLN A 19 -10.77 9.88 -7.10
C GLN A 19 -9.54 10.73 -6.82
N ARG A 20 -8.92 11.22 -7.89
CA ARG A 20 -7.80 12.15 -7.82
C ARG A 20 -8.03 13.28 -8.78
N SER A 21 -7.45 14.44 -8.50
CA SER A 21 -7.47 15.54 -9.44
C SER A 21 -6.62 15.17 -10.67
N ALA A 22 -7.15 15.44 -11.85
CA ALA A 22 -6.41 15.23 -13.08
C ALA A 22 -5.17 16.14 -13.18
N SER A 23 -5.07 17.16 -12.32
CA SER A 23 -3.89 18.02 -12.25
C SER A 23 -2.61 17.24 -11.90
N LEU A 24 -2.75 16.04 -11.33
CA LEU A 24 -1.59 15.16 -11.10
C LEU A 24 -0.93 14.72 -12.40
N ILE A 25 -1.69 14.72 -13.49
CA ILE A 25 -1.19 14.35 -14.82
C ILE A 25 -0.80 15.60 -15.59
N ASP A 26 -1.66 16.62 -15.55
CA ASP A 26 -1.45 17.87 -16.25
C ASP A 26 -2.07 19.01 -15.44
N ASP A 27 -1.28 20.00 -15.08
CA ASP A 27 -1.72 21.13 -14.26
C ASP A 27 -2.90 21.88 -14.87
N SER A 28 -3.05 21.85 -16.19
CA SER A 28 -4.15 22.51 -16.88
C SER A 28 -5.50 21.83 -16.65
N TRP A 29 -5.50 20.64 -16.08
CA TRP A 29 -6.71 19.85 -15.85
C TRP A 29 -7.22 19.93 -14.40
N GLN A 30 -7.10 21.09 -13.77
CA GLN A 30 -7.43 21.27 -12.35
C GLN A 30 -8.88 20.98 -11.99
N ASP A 31 -9.81 21.25 -12.90
CA ASP A 31 -11.23 21.04 -12.64
C ASP A 31 -11.72 19.65 -13.00
N GLU A 32 -10.84 18.79 -13.45
CA GLU A 32 -11.20 17.44 -13.85
C GLU A 32 -10.71 16.43 -12.84
N THR A 33 -11.37 15.28 -12.80
CA THR A 33 -10.99 14.18 -11.92
C THR A 33 -10.72 12.93 -12.72
N ILE A 34 -9.84 12.10 -12.17
CA ILE A 34 -9.58 10.77 -12.71
C ILE A 34 -9.88 9.75 -11.63
N LEU A 35 -10.17 8.54 -12.08
CA LEU A 35 -10.33 7.40 -11.16
C LEU A 35 -9.03 6.61 -11.16
N VAL A 36 -8.50 6.39 -9.97
CA VAL A 36 -7.36 5.50 -9.75
C VAL A 36 -7.90 4.22 -9.18
N GLN A 37 -7.66 3.12 -9.86
CA GLN A 37 -8.17 1.82 -9.43
C GLN A 37 -7.05 0.80 -9.43
N GLY A 38 -7.20 -0.21 -8.59
CA GLY A 38 -6.21 -1.27 -8.50
C GLY A 38 -6.67 -2.33 -7.52
N ILE A 39 -5.72 -3.21 -7.18
CA ILE A 39 -5.97 -4.30 -6.23
C ILE A 39 -4.88 -4.24 -5.17
N ILE A 40 -5.30 -4.17 -3.91
CA ILE A 40 -4.40 -4.22 -2.76
C ILE A 40 -4.10 -5.69 -2.49
N ASP A 41 -2.82 -6.05 -2.42
CA ASP A 41 -2.41 -7.44 -2.27
C ASP A 41 -2.92 -8.05 -0.97
N ALA A 42 -2.69 -7.39 0.14
CA ALA A 42 -3.14 -7.90 1.43
C ALA A 42 -3.17 -6.80 2.49
N TYR A 43 -4.06 -6.94 3.44
CA TYR A 43 -4.01 -6.17 4.67
C TYR A 43 -4.65 -6.97 5.80
N PHE A 44 -4.32 -6.62 7.03
CA PHE A 44 -4.95 -7.20 8.19
C PHE A 44 -5.15 -6.13 9.26
N ILE A 45 -5.98 -6.45 10.25
CA ILE A 45 -6.35 -5.51 11.30
C ILE A 45 -5.66 -5.92 12.59
N GLU A 46 -4.97 -4.96 13.21
CA GLU A 46 -4.27 -5.14 14.48
C GLU A 46 -4.59 -3.95 15.38
N ASP A 47 -5.14 -4.20 16.54
CA ASP A 47 -5.50 -3.15 17.50
C ASP A 47 -6.43 -2.08 16.92
N GLY A 48 -7.36 -2.49 16.07
CA GLY A 48 -8.32 -1.58 15.43
C GLY A 48 -7.72 -0.72 14.33
N LYS A 49 -6.52 -1.02 13.88
CA LYS A 49 -5.84 -0.30 12.81
C LYS A 49 -5.39 -1.27 11.73
N ILE A 50 -5.13 -0.72 10.55
CA ILE A 50 -4.78 -1.52 9.38
C ILE A 50 -3.27 -1.65 9.24
N ILE A 51 -2.84 -2.86 8.94
CA ILE A 51 -1.47 -3.14 8.51
C ILE A 51 -1.54 -3.52 7.04
N LEU A 52 -0.95 -2.70 6.18
CA LEU A 52 -0.97 -2.89 4.74
C LEU A 52 0.30 -3.61 4.28
N VAL A 53 0.13 -4.63 3.47
CA VAL A 53 1.26 -5.41 2.94
C VAL A 53 1.15 -5.49 1.43
N ASP A 54 2.24 -5.16 0.75
CA ASP A 54 2.34 -5.26 -0.69
C ASP A 54 3.50 -6.19 -1.04
N TYR A 55 3.25 -7.17 -1.90
CA TYR A 55 4.25 -8.16 -2.29
C TYR A 55 4.95 -7.70 -3.56
N LYS A 56 6.28 -7.71 -3.54
CA LYS A 56 7.08 -7.32 -4.70
C LYS A 56 8.10 -8.41 -5.06
N THR A 57 8.19 -8.68 -6.35
CA THR A 57 9.13 -9.66 -6.88
C THR A 57 10.33 -9.01 -7.55
N ASP A 58 10.44 -7.69 -7.47
CA ASP A 58 11.56 -6.95 -8.05
C ASP A 58 12.88 -7.51 -7.53
N ARG A 59 13.85 -7.62 -8.43
CA ARG A 59 15.19 -8.05 -8.04
C ARG A 59 15.92 -6.89 -7.41
N VAL A 60 16.25 -7.03 -6.13
CA VAL A 60 17.04 -6.06 -5.40
C VAL A 60 18.13 -6.79 -4.62
N ARG A 61 19.26 -6.12 -4.43
CA ARG A 61 20.34 -6.64 -3.64
C ARG A 61 20.17 -6.27 -2.18
N LYS A 62 20.78 -7.05 -1.31
CA LYS A 62 20.82 -6.74 0.11
C LYS A 62 21.39 -5.32 0.30
N GLY A 63 20.72 -4.51 1.08
CA GLY A 63 21.09 -3.12 1.29
C GLY A 63 20.43 -2.13 0.34
N GLN A 64 19.64 -2.61 -0.62
CA GLN A 64 18.94 -1.73 -1.58
C GLN A 64 17.46 -1.59 -1.28
N GLU A 65 17.06 -1.79 -0.03
CA GLU A 65 15.66 -1.69 0.37
C GLU A 65 15.06 -0.31 0.06
N GLN A 66 15.86 0.74 0.20
CA GLN A 66 15.40 2.10 -0.09
C GLN A 66 14.95 2.25 -1.54
N LYS A 67 15.52 1.50 -2.44
CA LYS A 67 15.14 1.52 -3.84
C LYS A 67 13.69 1.11 -4.05
N LEU A 68 13.25 0.06 -3.33
CA LEU A 68 11.86 -0.37 -3.38
C LEU A 68 10.94 0.67 -2.77
N ILE A 69 11.34 1.26 -1.66
CA ILE A 69 10.56 2.31 -1.01
C ILE A 69 10.36 3.49 -1.97
N ASP A 70 11.43 3.94 -2.62
CA ASP A 70 11.38 5.07 -3.54
C ASP A 70 10.47 4.80 -4.74
N LEU A 71 10.46 3.54 -5.22
CA LEU A 71 9.62 3.17 -6.35
C LEU A 71 8.15 3.07 -5.99
N TYR A 72 7.82 2.60 -4.81
CA TYR A 72 6.46 2.17 -4.50
C TYR A 72 5.76 2.95 -3.39
N HIS A 73 6.42 3.93 -2.76
CA HIS A 73 5.80 4.64 -1.63
C HIS A 73 4.49 5.36 -2.03
N VAL A 74 4.44 5.94 -3.23
CA VAL A 74 3.23 6.62 -3.69
C VAL A 74 2.08 5.63 -3.88
N GLN A 75 2.37 4.47 -4.46
CA GLN A 75 1.38 3.41 -4.61
C GLN A 75 0.81 2.99 -3.27
N LEU A 76 1.67 2.80 -2.28
CA LEU A 76 1.24 2.37 -0.95
C LEU A 76 0.46 3.47 -0.22
N GLU A 77 0.80 4.73 -0.46
CA GLU A 77 0.00 5.84 0.08
C GLU A 77 -1.40 5.86 -0.51
N ASP A 78 -1.54 5.61 -1.82
CA ASP A 78 -2.84 5.52 -2.46
C ASP A 78 -3.65 4.35 -1.91
N TYR A 79 -3.01 3.21 -1.72
CA TYR A 79 -3.65 2.04 -1.15
C TYR A 79 -4.11 2.31 0.29
N ALA A 80 -3.27 2.96 1.07
CA ALA A 80 -3.61 3.32 2.45
C ALA A 80 -4.80 4.25 2.50
N GLU A 81 -4.82 5.26 1.65
CA GLU A 81 -5.95 6.19 1.61
C GLU A 81 -7.24 5.47 1.22
N ALA A 82 -7.18 4.59 0.22
CA ALA A 82 -8.35 3.82 -0.20
C ALA A 82 -8.90 2.97 0.94
N LEU A 83 -8.02 2.29 1.66
CA LEU A 83 -8.43 1.46 2.80
C LEU A 83 -9.02 2.29 3.92
N GLU A 84 -8.45 3.46 4.21
CA GLU A 84 -8.98 4.33 5.26
C GLU A 84 -10.38 4.83 4.91
N ARG A 85 -10.62 5.14 3.64
CA ARG A 85 -11.94 5.56 3.18
C ARG A 85 -12.96 4.43 3.21
N MET A 86 -12.54 3.23 2.82
CA MET A 86 -13.43 2.08 2.73
C MET A 86 -13.80 1.52 4.10
N THR A 87 -12.88 1.55 5.04
CA THR A 87 -13.05 0.90 6.34
C THR A 87 -13.32 1.86 7.48
N GLY A 88 -12.96 3.13 7.33
CA GLY A 88 -13.02 4.09 8.42
C GLY A 88 -11.91 3.92 9.45
N MET A 89 -10.98 3.00 9.23
CA MET A 89 -9.86 2.75 10.13
C MET A 89 -8.57 3.36 9.60
N LYS A 90 -7.67 3.74 10.50
CA LYS A 90 -6.37 4.30 10.10
C LYS A 90 -5.39 3.19 9.75
N VAL A 91 -4.54 3.47 8.77
CA VAL A 91 -3.45 2.57 8.42
C VAL A 91 -2.27 2.88 9.35
N LYS A 92 -1.94 1.91 10.18
CA LYS A 92 -0.89 2.01 11.19
C LYS A 92 0.49 1.81 10.58
N GLU A 93 0.62 0.81 9.71
CA GLU A 93 1.90 0.45 9.10
C GLU A 93 1.71 0.03 7.66
N LYS A 94 2.72 0.28 6.85
CA LYS A 94 2.78 -0.12 5.46
C LYS A 94 4.08 -0.88 5.23
N PHE A 95 3.97 -2.09 4.68
CA PHE A 95 5.12 -2.94 4.40
C PHE A 95 5.19 -3.31 2.94
N ILE A 96 6.39 -3.40 2.43
CA ILE A 96 6.68 -4.14 1.20
C ILE A 96 7.33 -5.45 1.62
N TYR A 97 6.77 -6.58 1.18
CA TYR A 97 7.44 -7.86 1.35
C TYR A 97 8.22 -8.16 0.07
N SER A 98 9.54 -8.20 0.19
CA SER A 98 10.41 -8.48 -0.93
C SER A 98 10.69 -9.99 -1.00
N PHE A 99 10.25 -10.63 -2.07
CA PHE A 99 10.52 -12.05 -2.26
C PHE A 99 12.00 -12.31 -2.53
N THR A 100 12.67 -11.38 -3.21
CA THR A 100 14.10 -11.49 -3.48
C THR A 100 14.91 -11.47 -2.20
N LEU A 101 14.59 -10.55 -1.29
CA LEU A 101 15.30 -10.40 -0.01
C LEU A 101 14.71 -11.27 1.08
N GLN A 102 13.52 -11.83 0.85
CA GLN A 102 12.78 -12.64 1.81
C GLN A 102 12.58 -11.93 3.15
N LYS A 103 12.18 -10.65 3.06
CA LYS A 103 11.96 -9.87 4.29
C LYS A 103 10.91 -8.79 4.08
N GLU A 104 10.36 -8.33 5.20
CA GLU A 104 9.44 -7.22 5.26
C GLU A 104 10.22 -5.90 5.33
N ILE A 105 9.78 -4.90 4.56
CA ILE A 105 10.38 -3.57 4.55
C ILE A 105 9.32 -2.59 5.01
N LEU A 106 9.52 -1.99 6.18
CA LEU A 106 8.60 -1.01 6.73
C LEU A 106 8.80 0.33 6.04
N LEU A 107 7.70 0.91 5.55
CA LEU A 107 7.72 2.25 4.99
C LEU A 107 7.46 3.26 6.10
N LYS A 108 8.38 4.19 6.24
CA LYS A 108 8.21 5.32 7.16
C LYS A 108 7.56 6.47 6.41
N LYS A 109 6.79 7.24 7.14
CA LYS A 109 6.21 8.44 6.56
C LYS A 109 7.29 9.45 6.20
#